data_8e98201bfa3a8e7dfd78236309534951
#
_entry.id   8e98201bfa3a8e7dfd78236309534951
#
_cell.length_a   1.000
_cell.length_b   1.000
_cell.length_c   1.000
_cell.angle_alpha   90.00
_cell.angle_beta   90.00
_cell.angle_gamma   90.00
#
_symmetry.space_group_name_H-M   'P 1'
#
loop_
_entity.id
_entity.type
_entity.pdbx_description
1 polymer ?
#
loop_
_entity_poly.entity_id
_entity_poly.type
_entity_poly.pdbx_seq_one_letter_code
_entity_poly.pdbx_strand_id
1 'polypeptide(L)'
;MLQNTFIHIQSIGAITEQRLWESGLRDWDEFTDDISIPLSGRRKYLLQKGIDESRQHLYQNNPVYFSKCLPANQSWRFFPEFRNSIAYLDIETTGLDRHYHSITTIALYDGESVQTYVQGQNLEDFIEDIQKYKVIVTYNGKSFDIPFIEHFFNIKLGQAHIDLRYILYSLGFRGGLKGCERQLGMDRGDLSVDGHAKASTTEKPDAGKPHVRV
;
A
#
# COMPACT_ATOMS: atom_id res chain seq x y z
N MET A 1 2.43 -7.40 16.30
CA MET A 1 2.14 -8.38 15.20
C MET A 1 3.43 -8.84 14.52
N LEU A 2 4.37 -7.96 14.20
CA LEU A 2 5.67 -8.35 13.62
C LEU A 2 6.45 -9.28 14.54
N GLN A 3 6.47 -9.03 15.84
CA GLN A 3 7.18 -9.86 16.82
C GLN A 3 6.69 -11.31 16.85
N ASN A 4 5.45 -11.56 16.42
CA ASN A 4 4.89 -12.92 16.28
C ASN A 4 5.10 -13.51 14.88
N THR A 5 5.89 -12.85 14.02
CA THR A 5 6.09 -13.20 12.61
C THR A 5 7.48 -13.74 12.37
N PHE A 6 7.59 -14.89 11.72
CA PHE A 6 8.87 -15.54 11.39
C PHE A 6 9.03 -15.78 9.88
N ILE A 7 7.95 -15.71 9.11
CA ILE A 7 7.95 -16.03 7.66
C ILE A 7 8.84 -15.11 6.81
N HIS A 8 9.22 -13.94 7.33
CA HIS A 8 10.18 -13.02 6.69
C HIS A 8 11.64 -13.44 6.87
N ILE A 9 11.91 -14.41 7.76
CA ILE A 9 13.25 -14.90 8.04
C ILE A 9 13.62 -15.98 7.02
N GLN A 10 14.86 -15.92 6.53
CA GLN A 10 15.37 -16.88 5.55
C GLN A 10 15.14 -18.33 6.01
N SER A 11 14.66 -19.18 5.12
CA SER A 11 14.35 -20.61 5.35
C SER A 11 13.14 -20.89 6.25
N ILE A 12 12.41 -19.86 6.67
CA ILE A 12 11.15 -20.01 7.41
C ILE A 12 9.99 -19.71 6.44
N GLY A 13 9.23 -20.72 6.09
CA GLY A 13 7.98 -20.58 5.34
C GLY A 13 6.77 -20.76 6.25
N ALA A 14 5.56 -20.55 5.72
CA ALA A 14 4.31 -20.58 6.49
C ALA A 14 4.11 -21.86 7.32
N ILE A 15 4.43 -23.03 6.75
CA ILE A 15 4.32 -24.31 7.48
C ILE A 15 5.34 -24.37 8.63
N THR A 16 6.54 -23.83 8.44
CA THR A 16 7.55 -23.81 9.49
C THR A 16 7.17 -22.82 10.59
N GLU A 17 6.70 -21.64 10.23
CA GLU A 17 6.20 -20.64 11.17
C GLU A 17 5.08 -21.23 12.04
N GLN A 18 4.12 -21.91 11.44
CA GLN A 18 3.04 -22.56 12.19
C GLN A 18 3.59 -23.60 13.19
N ARG A 19 4.56 -24.42 12.78
CA ARG A 19 5.21 -25.40 13.67
C ARG A 19 5.98 -24.74 14.82
N LEU A 20 6.58 -23.58 14.59
CA LEU A 20 7.22 -22.80 15.65
C LEU A 20 6.18 -22.35 16.69
N TRP A 21 5.05 -21.82 16.25
CA TRP A 21 3.97 -21.43 17.16
C TRP A 21 3.40 -22.62 17.94
N GLU A 22 3.20 -23.76 17.28
CA GLU A 22 2.73 -25.01 17.91
C GLU A 22 3.73 -25.57 18.93
N SER A 23 5.04 -25.35 18.73
CA SER A 23 6.10 -25.72 19.67
C SER A 23 6.31 -24.72 20.81
N GLY A 24 5.51 -23.66 20.89
CA GLY A 24 5.55 -22.67 21.96
C GLY A 24 6.31 -21.39 21.62
N LEU A 25 7.04 -21.34 20.50
CA LEU A 25 7.71 -20.10 20.06
C LEU A 25 6.71 -19.22 19.28
N ARG A 26 6.03 -18.31 19.97
CA ARG A 26 5.00 -17.43 19.39
C ARG A 26 5.45 -16.00 19.18
N ASP A 27 6.52 -15.60 19.88
CA ASP A 27 7.09 -14.25 19.84
C ASP A 27 8.62 -14.30 19.79
N TRP A 28 9.25 -13.26 19.26
CA TRP A 28 10.72 -13.19 19.19
C TRP A 28 11.39 -13.20 20.57
N ASP A 29 10.72 -12.70 21.61
CA ASP A 29 11.27 -12.64 22.95
C ASP A 29 11.23 -14.00 23.68
N GLU A 30 10.42 -14.93 23.18
CA GLU A 30 10.38 -16.32 23.67
C GLU A 30 11.55 -17.17 23.14
N PHE A 31 12.30 -16.67 22.15
CA PHE A 31 13.43 -17.41 21.59
C PHE A 31 14.62 -17.38 22.55
N THR A 32 15.00 -18.56 23.02
CA THR A 32 16.19 -18.80 23.86
C THR A 32 17.05 -19.91 23.26
N ASP A 33 18.32 -19.98 23.66
CA ASP A 33 19.25 -21.01 23.16
C ASP A 33 18.78 -22.42 23.51
N ASP A 34 18.10 -22.59 24.63
CA ASP A 34 17.61 -23.87 25.13
C ASP A 34 16.24 -24.27 24.59
N ILE A 35 15.57 -23.39 23.84
CA ILE A 35 14.21 -23.68 23.33
C ILE A 35 14.24 -24.92 22.41
N SER A 36 13.31 -25.85 22.69
CA SER A 36 13.10 -27.05 21.87
C SER A 36 12.15 -26.75 20.73
N ILE A 37 12.69 -26.50 19.54
CA ILE A 37 11.91 -26.23 18.32
C ILE A 37 12.26 -27.21 17.21
N PRO A 38 11.35 -27.50 16.26
CA PRO A 38 11.53 -28.51 15.22
C PRO A 38 12.41 -28.00 14.05
N LEU A 39 13.60 -27.45 14.38
CA LEU A 39 14.57 -26.93 13.41
C LEU A 39 15.94 -27.60 13.58
N SER A 40 16.65 -27.79 12.45
CA SER A 40 18.06 -28.16 12.49
C SER A 40 18.91 -27.03 13.06
N GLY A 41 20.11 -27.33 13.57
CA GLY A 41 21.01 -26.34 14.16
C GLY A 41 21.29 -25.15 13.23
N ARG A 42 21.53 -25.40 11.92
CA ARG A 42 21.70 -24.33 10.92
C ARG A 42 20.48 -23.43 10.81
N ARG A 43 19.28 -24.00 10.80
CA ARG A 43 18.02 -23.22 10.69
C ARG A 43 17.73 -22.47 12.00
N LYS A 44 18.07 -23.04 13.16
CA LYS A 44 17.98 -22.36 14.47
C LYS A 44 18.88 -21.14 14.48
N TYR A 45 20.12 -21.26 14.00
CA TYR A 45 21.04 -20.12 13.85
C TYR A 45 20.51 -19.02 12.93
N LEU A 46 19.95 -19.39 11.75
CA LEU A 46 19.33 -18.42 10.83
C LEU A 46 18.10 -17.73 11.44
N LEU A 47 17.33 -18.46 12.22
CA LEU A 47 16.19 -17.91 12.95
C LEU A 47 16.63 -16.88 13.98
N GLN A 48 17.63 -17.21 14.83
CA GLN A 48 18.21 -16.28 15.79
C GLN A 48 18.71 -15.00 15.11
N LYS A 49 19.54 -15.15 14.10
CA LYS A 49 20.08 -14.05 13.33
C LYS A 49 18.96 -13.16 12.73
N GLY A 50 17.94 -13.78 12.15
CA GLY A 50 16.81 -13.05 11.57
C GLY A 50 15.97 -12.33 12.61
N ILE A 51 15.80 -12.89 13.82
CA ILE A 51 15.14 -12.22 14.94
C ILE A 51 15.93 -10.98 15.36
N ASP A 52 17.26 -11.08 15.51
CA ASP A 52 18.11 -9.97 15.93
C ASP A 52 18.13 -8.85 14.90
N GLU A 53 18.23 -9.18 13.61
CA GLU A 53 18.10 -8.22 12.51
C GLU A 53 16.71 -7.54 12.53
N SER A 54 15.66 -8.31 12.76
CA SER A 54 14.29 -7.78 12.81
C SER A 54 14.06 -6.83 13.97
N ARG A 55 14.59 -7.13 15.17
CA ARG A 55 14.56 -6.24 16.32
C ARG A 55 15.28 -4.93 16.02
N GLN A 56 16.45 -5.00 15.39
CA GLN A 56 17.22 -3.81 15.01
C GLN A 56 16.42 -2.93 14.02
N HIS A 57 15.84 -3.50 12.98
CA HIS A 57 15.07 -2.75 11.99
C HIS A 57 13.75 -2.21 12.56
N LEU A 58 13.11 -2.92 13.47
CA LEU A 58 11.93 -2.42 14.17
C LEU A 58 12.29 -1.23 15.08
N TYR A 59 13.38 -1.32 15.84
CA TYR A 59 13.89 -0.22 16.67
C TYR A 59 14.27 1.02 15.84
N GLN A 60 14.86 0.83 14.66
CA GLN A 60 15.19 1.89 13.71
C GLN A 60 13.98 2.46 12.98
N ASN A 61 12.77 1.95 13.25
CA ASN A 61 11.54 2.33 12.55
C ASN A 61 11.69 2.20 11.02
N ASN A 62 12.21 1.04 10.54
CA ASN A 62 12.51 0.74 9.15
C ASN A 62 11.56 -0.32 8.56
N PRO A 63 10.40 0.06 8.02
CA PRO A 63 9.44 -0.88 7.40
C PRO A 63 9.95 -1.48 6.09
N VAL A 64 10.92 -0.85 5.43
CA VAL A 64 11.43 -1.30 4.11
C VAL A 64 12.08 -2.68 4.21
N TYR A 65 12.76 -2.97 5.33
CA TYR A 65 13.31 -4.30 5.60
C TYR A 65 12.21 -5.36 5.55
N PHE A 66 11.13 -5.17 6.29
CA PHE A 66 10.02 -6.12 6.36
C PHE A 66 9.27 -6.24 5.02
N SER A 67 9.07 -5.13 4.33
CA SER A 67 8.45 -5.11 3.00
C SER A 67 9.24 -5.91 1.96
N LYS A 68 10.57 -5.94 2.07
CA LYS A 68 11.46 -6.74 1.18
C LYS A 68 11.50 -8.22 1.54
N CYS A 69 11.34 -8.55 2.83
CA CYS A 69 11.49 -9.91 3.34
C CYS A 69 10.15 -10.67 3.39
N LEU A 70 9.03 -9.99 3.54
CA LEU A 70 7.71 -10.62 3.58
C LEU A 70 7.16 -10.92 2.19
N PRO A 71 6.47 -12.05 2.01
CA PRO A 71 5.65 -12.29 0.83
C PRO A 71 4.59 -11.16 0.67
N ALA A 72 4.28 -10.76 -0.56
CA ALA A 72 3.39 -9.64 -0.83
C ALA A 72 2.00 -9.78 -0.16
N ASN A 73 1.47 -11.00 -0.09
CA ASN A 73 0.19 -11.30 0.58
C ASN A 73 0.30 -11.33 2.11
N GLN A 74 1.50 -11.16 2.67
CA GLN A 74 1.77 -11.11 4.10
C GLN A 74 2.25 -9.72 4.56
N SER A 75 2.35 -8.75 3.66
CA SER A 75 2.82 -7.39 3.96
C SER A 75 1.96 -6.66 5.00
N TRP A 76 0.69 -7.02 5.17
CA TRP A 76 -0.19 -6.51 6.20
C TRP A 76 0.35 -6.70 7.63
N ARG A 77 1.28 -7.63 7.83
CA ARG A 77 1.82 -7.97 9.16
C ARG A 77 2.66 -6.85 9.76
N PHE A 78 3.25 -5.97 8.96
CA PHE A 78 3.99 -4.81 9.48
C PHE A 78 3.12 -3.55 9.61
N PHE A 79 1.88 -3.58 9.14
CA PHE A 79 0.97 -2.42 9.22
C PHE A 79 0.81 -1.84 10.63
N PRO A 80 0.55 -2.65 11.69
CA PRO A 80 0.26 -2.09 13.01
C PRO A 80 1.42 -1.29 13.61
N GLU A 81 2.65 -1.73 13.38
CA GLU A 81 3.84 -1.10 13.95
C GLU A 81 4.19 0.22 13.25
N PHE A 82 3.79 0.38 11.97
CA PHE A 82 4.12 1.55 11.17
C PHE A 82 2.91 2.41 10.80
N ARG A 83 1.73 2.15 11.38
CA ARG A 83 0.46 2.79 11.01
C ARG A 83 0.45 4.32 11.11
N ASN A 84 1.30 4.91 11.96
CA ASN A 84 1.38 6.35 12.15
C ASN A 84 2.26 7.06 11.09
N SER A 85 2.78 6.33 10.11
CA SER A 85 3.55 6.88 8.99
C SER A 85 3.15 6.24 7.66
N ILE A 86 1.85 6.06 7.48
CA ILE A 86 1.24 5.44 6.30
C ILE A 86 0.57 6.49 5.44
N ALA A 87 0.76 6.38 4.12
CA ALA A 87 -0.03 7.06 3.11
C ALA A 87 -0.81 6.03 2.29
N TYR A 88 -2.14 6.17 2.25
CA TYR A 88 -2.98 5.48 1.27
C TYR A 88 -2.97 6.30 -0.01
N LEU A 89 -2.66 5.68 -1.12
CA LEU A 89 -2.39 6.35 -2.38
C LEU A 89 -3.24 5.78 -3.51
N ASP A 90 -3.78 6.67 -4.33
CA ASP A 90 -4.48 6.35 -5.57
C ASP A 90 -4.20 7.43 -6.61
N ILE A 91 -4.17 7.08 -7.91
CA ILE A 91 -3.94 8.04 -8.99
C ILE A 91 -5.00 7.94 -10.07
N GLU A 92 -5.30 9.10 -10.67
CA GLU A 92 -6.06 9.20 -11.91
C GLU A 92 -5.14 9.64 -13.05
N THR A 93 -5.34 9.05 -14.22
CA THR A 93 -4.47 9.28 -15.38
C THR A 93 -5.29 9.49 -16.67
N THR A 94 -4.68 10.09 -17.67
CA THR A 94 -5.30 10.24 -19.00
C THR A 94 -5.41 8.93 -19.78
N GLY A 95 -4.78 7.84 -19.29
CA GLY A 95 -4.82 6.50 -19.88
C GLY A 95 -3.86 5.54 -19.19
N LEU A 96 -3.78 4.31 -19.66
CA LEU A 96 -3.13 3.21 -18.96
C LEU A 96 -1.61 3.11 -19.16
N ASP A 97 -1.10 3.63 -20.27
CA ASP A 97 0.34 3.52 -20.59
C ASP A 97 1.10 4.76 -20.11
N ARG A 98 1.93 4.59 -19.09
CA ARG A 98 2.73 5.65 -18.47
C ARG A 98 3.69 6.38 -19.43
N HIS A 99 4.02 5.78 -20.60
CA HIS A 99 4.91 6.40 -21.58
C HIS A 99 4.20 7.44 -22.47
N TYR A 100 2.87 7.34 -22.58
CA TYR A 100 2.04 8.17 -23.47
C TYR A 100 1.00 9.00 -22.74
N HIS A 101 0.82 8.74 -21.44
CA HIS A 101 -0.24 9.35 -20.65
C HIS A 101 0.32 10.04 -19.41
N SER A 102 -0.45 10.99 -18.89
CA SER A 102 -0.08 11.82 -17.75
C SER A 102 -0.93 11.51 -16.53
N ILE A 103 -0.41 11.79 -15.33
CA ILE A 103 -1.17 11.82 -14.10
C ILE A 103 -2.00 13.11 -14.10
N THR A 104 -3.29 12.99 -13.87
CA THR A 104 -4.20 14.14 -13.73
C THR A 104 -4.44 14.49 -12.27
N THR A 105 -4.49 13.47 -11.40
CA THR A 105 -4.75 13.64 -9.97
C THR A 105 -4.04 12.54 -9.18
N ILE A 106 -3.53 12.91 -8.02
CA ILE A 106 -3.10 11.98 -6.97
C ILE A 106 -3.93 12.26 -5.73
N ALA A 107 -4.50 11.23 -5.13
CA ALA A 107 -5.14 11.29 -3.83
C ALA A 107 -4.24 10.58 -2.80
N LEU A 108 -3.97 11.26 -1.69
CA LEU A 108 -3.22 10.75 -0.56
C LEU A 108 -4.05 10.92 0.71
N TYR A 109 -4.25 9.83 1.45
CA TYR A 109 -4.91 9.81 2.75
C TYR A 109 -3.95 9.28 3.80
N ASP A 110 -3.78 9.99 4.90
CA ASP A 110 -2.83 9.63 5.97
C ASP A 110 -3.50 8.99 7.21
N GLY A 111 -4.80 8.80 7.16
CA GLY A 111 -5.61 8.32 8.28
C GLY A 111 -6.43 9.42 8.95
N GLU A 112 -6.11 10.70 8.71
CA GLU A 112 -6.77 11.87 9.27
C GLU A 112 -7.32 12.80 8.20
N SER A 113 -6.53 13.09 7.17
CA SER A 113 -6.85 14.04 6.11
C SER A 113 -6.61 13.47 4.71
N VAL A 114 -7.42 13.92 3.75
CA VAL A 114 -7.21 13.65 2.33
C VAL A 114 -6.53 14.85 1.68
N GLN A 115 -5.39 14.60 1.07
CA GLN A 115 -4.69 15.58 0.24
C GLN A 115 -4.89 15.20 -1.23
N THR A 116 -5.19 16.20 -2.06
CA THR A 116 -5.41 16.00 -3.49
C THR A 116 -4.45 16.87 -4.28
N TYR A 117 -3.69 16.25 -5.17
CA TYR A 117 -2.72 16.90 -6.04
C TYR A 117 -3.24 16.84 -7.48
N VAL A 118 -3.41 18.01 -8.11
CA VAL A 118 -4.07 18.15 -9.42
C VAL A 118 -3.09 18.74 -10.43
N GLN A 119 -3.03 18.14 -11.62
CA GLN A 119 -2.19 18.60 -12.73
C GLN A 119 -2.51 20.06 -13.08
N GLY A 120 -1.46 20.88 -13.22
CA GLY A 120 -1.58 22.32 -13.49
C GLY A 120 -1.94 23.19 -12.28
N GLN A 121 -2.00 22.60 -11.07
CA GLN A 121 -2.24 23.32 -9.82
C GLN A 121 -1.11 23.05 -8.81
N ASN A 122 -1.06 21.88 -8.22
CA ASN A 122 -0.17 21.53 -7.11
C ASN A 122 0.37 20.09 -7.21
N LEU A 123 0.39 19.50 -8.42
CA LEU A 123 0.77 18.08 -8.57
C LEU A 123 2.22 17.81 -8.13
N GLU A 124 3.10 18.78 -8.30
CA GLU A 124 4.51 18.71 -7.94
C GLU A 124 4.76 18.68 -6.42
N ASP A 125 3.83 19.24 -5.63
CA ASP A 125 3.93 19.26 -4.15
C ASP A 125 3.87 17.84 -3.57
N PHE A 126 3.27 16.89 -4.30
CA PHE A 126 3.24 15.48 -3.94
C PHE A 126 4.63 14.90 -3.65
N ILE A 127 5.66 15.33 -4.41
CA ILE A 127 7.02 14.79 -4.28
C ILE A 127 7.60 15.05 -2.89
N GLU A 128 7.33 16.23 -2.32
CA GLU A 128 7.77 16.58 -0.98
C GLU A 128 6.91 15.89 0.09
N ASP A 129 5.59 15.92 -0.11
CA ASP A 129 4.66 15.41 0.89
C ASP A 129 4.78 13.90 1.09
N ILE A 130 4.98 13.12 0.03
CA ILE A 130 5.12 11.65 0.14
C ILE A 130 6.35 11.22 0.95
N GLN A 131 7.38 12.08 1.06
CA GLN A 131 8.58 11.78 1.86
C GLN A 131 8.32 11.76 3.38
N LYS A 132 7.21 12.31 3.83
CA LYS A 132 6.80 12.31 5.25
C LYS A 132 6.39 10.91 5.72
N TYR A 133 6.06 10.03 4.78
CA TYR A 133 5.53 8.70 5.04
C TYR A 133 6.58 7.61 4.79
N LYS A 134 6.52 6.55 5.56
CA LYS A 134 7.42 5.39 5.46
C LYS A 134 6.80 4.18 4.75
N VAL A 135 5.48 4.16 4.69
CA VAL A 135 4.70 3.07 4.10
C VAL A 135 3.66 3.65 3.15
N ILE A 136 3.57 3.08 1.96
CA ILE A 136 2.52 3.36 0.99
C ILE A 136 1.56 2.16 0.96
N VAL A 137 0.27 2.43 1.03
CA VAL A 137 -0.80 1.43 0.85
C VAL A 137 -1.58 1.76 -0.40
N THR A 138 -1.75 0.78 -1.29
CA THR A 138 -2.52 0.93 -2.53
C THR A 138 -3.41 -0.27 -2.78
N TYR A 139 -4.27 -0.19 -3.79
CA TYR A 139 -4.89 -1.35 -4.40
C TYR A 139 -4.38 -1.53 -5.84
N ASN A 140 -3.61 -2.58 -6.09
CA ASN A 140 -2.95 -2.85 -7.38
C ASN A 140 -1.84 -1.86 -7.77
N GLY A 141 -1.41 -1.00 -6.87
CA GLY A 141 -0.43 0.06 -7.16
C GLY A 141 0.95 -0.45 -7.47
N LYS A 142 1.32 -1.65 -7.03
CA LYS A 142 2.61 -2.26 -7.39
C LYS A 142 2.79 -2.43 -8.90
N SER A 143 1.69 -2.64 -9.63
CA SER A 143 1.71 -2.80 -11.09
C SER A 143 1.26 -1.57 -11.86
N PHE A 144 0.64 -0.58 -11.22
CA PHE A 144 0.10 0.60 -11.90
C PHE A 144 0.59 1.90 -11.25
N ASP A 145 0.09 2.27 -10.08
CA ASP A 145 0.30 3.59 -9.47
C ASP A 145 1.79 3.91 -9.25
N ILE A 146 2.50 3.00 -8.58
CA ILE A 146 3.91 3.24 -8.23
C ILE A 146 4.79 3.38 -9.49
N PRO A 147 4.77 2.45 -10.48
CA PRO A 147 5.52 2.61 -11.71
C PRO A 147 5.12 3.84 -12.53
N PHE A 148 3.83 4.26 -12.45
CA PHE A 148 3.36 5.45 -13.16
C PHE A 148 3.91 6.73 -12.53
N ILE A 149 3.83 6.86 -11.19
CA ILE A 149 4.38 7.98 -10.43
C ILE A 149 5.90 8.08 -10.63
N GLU A 150 6.61 6.96 -10.47
CA GLU A 150 8.07 6.93 -10.65
C GLU A 150 8.50 7.37 -12.05
N HIS A 151 7.75 6.98 -13.07
CA HIS A 151 8.02 7.39 -14.46
C HIS A 151 7.70 8.86 -14.68
N PHE A 152 6.52 9.30 -14.25
CA PHE A 152 6.02 10.66 -14.49
C PHE A 152 6.92 11.73 -13.86
N PHE A 153 7.32 11.53 -12.60
CA PHE A 153 8.17 12.46 -11.88
C PHE A 153 9.68 12.17 -12.02
N ASN A 154 10.05 11.10 -12.70
CA ASN A 154 11.44 10.61 -12.78
C ASN A 154 12.11 10.42 -11.41
N ILE A 155 11.41 9.80 -10.48
CA ILE A 155 11.87 9.53 -9.10
C ILE A 155 11.81 8.04 -8.79
N LYS A 156 12.31 7.68 -7.59
CA LYS A 156 12.08 6.36 -6.98
C LYS A 156 11.39 6.54 -5.64
N LEU A 157 10.30 5.82 -5.46
CA LEU A 157 9.59 5.73 -4.19
C LEU A 157 10.29 4.68 -3.33
N GLY A 158 10.97 5.14 -2.28
CA GLY A 158 11.76 4.29 -1.37
C GLY A 158 10.97 3.69 -0.22
N GLN A 159 9.70 4.01 -0.08
CA GLN A 159 8.83 3.59 1.01
C GLN A 159 8.55 2.07 0.96
N ALA A 160 8.25 1.48 2.11
CA ALA A 160 7.68 0.15 2.16
C ALA A 160 6.29 0.15 1.50
N HIS A 161 5.90 -0.95 0.86
CA HIS A 161 4.67 -0.98 0.11
C HIS A 161 3.77 -2.14 0.52
N ILE A 162 2.51 -1.83 0.85
CA ILE A 162 1.42 -2.76 1.08
C ILE A 162 0.45 -2.63 -0.09
N ASP A 163 0.36 -3.66 -0.92
CA ASP A 163 -0.62 -3.71 -2.00
C ASP A 163 -1.78 -4.64 -1.61
N LEU A 164 -2.93 -4.05 -1.36
CA LEU A 164 -4.14 -4.73 -0.88
C LEU A 164 -4.63 -5.80 -1.86
N ARG A 165 -4.34 -5.68 -3.16
CA ARG A 165 -4.73 -6.68 -4.15
C ARG A 165 -4.18 -8.07 -3.82
N TYR A 166 -2.90 -8.17 -3.42
CA TYR A 166 -2.29 -9.46 -3.10
C TYR A 166 -2.87 -10.06 -1.81
N ILE A 167 -3.15 -9.22 -0.82
CA ILE A 167 -3.73 -9.63 0.45
C ILE A 167 -5.15 -10.15 0.24
N LEU A 168 -6.01 -9.34 -0.37
CA LEU A 168 -7.41 -9.68 -0.64
C LEU A 168 -7.52 -10.92 -1.54
N TYR A 169 -6.65 -11.02 -2.56
CA TYR A 169 -6.60 -12.21 -3.40
C TYR A 169 -6.26 -13.48 -2.62
N SER A 170 -5.33 -13.42 -1.66
CA SER A 170 -4.96 -14.56 -0.82
C SER A 170 -6.08 -15.00 0.14
N LEU A 171 -6.97 -14.08 0.49
CA LEU A 171 -8.16 -14.32 1.32
C LEU A 171 -9.38 -14.77 0.50
N GLY A 172 -9.25 -14.91 -0.83
CA GLY A 172 -10.32 -15.39 -1.70
C GLY A 172 -11.15 -14.31 -2.38
N PHE A 173 -10.95 -13.02 -2.05
CA PHE A 173 -11.67 -11.92 -2.70
C PHE A 173 -11.24 -11.74 -4.16
N ARG A 174 -12.19 -11.42 -5.05
CA ARG A 174 -12.02 -11.33 -6.50
C ARG A 174 -12.85 -10.18 -7.08
N GLY A 175 -12.56 -9.81 -8.35
CA GLY A 175 -13.38 -8.86 -9.09
C GLY A 175 -12.93 -7.40 -8.98
N GLY A 176 -11.63 -7.17 -8.77
CA GLY A 176 -11.06 -5.83 -8.61
C GLY A 176 -11.48 -5.18 -7.29
N LEU A 177 -11.13 -3.88 -7.08
CA LEU A 177 -11.45 -3.17 -5.85
C LEU A 177 -12.96 -3.15 -5.58
N LYS A 178 -13.77 -2.72 -6.57
CA LYS A 178 -15.25 -2.70 -6.46
C LYS A 178 -15.86 -4.08 -6.16
N GLY A 179 -15.25 -5.16 -6.68
CA GLY A 179 -15.67 -6.53 -6.39
C GLY A 179 -15.35 -6.96 -4.97
N CYS A 180 -14.17 -6.60 -4.49
CA CYS A 180 -13.75 -6.87 -3.11
C CYS A 180 -14.60 -6.11 -2.10
N GLU A 181 -14.86 -4.81 -2.34
CA GLU A 181 -15.72 -3.97 -1.51
C GLU A 181 -17.11 -4.57 -1.33
N ARG A 182 -17.76 -4.96 -2.43
CA ARG A 182 -19.08 -5.62 -2.38
C ARG A 182 -19.06 -6.92 -1.56
N GLN A 183 -18.01 -7.75 -1.73
CA GLN A 183 -17.87 -8.98 -0.96
C GLN A 183 -17.61 -8.73 0.53
N LEU A 184 -17.01 -7.58 0.88
CA LEU A 184 -16.80 -7.13 2.26
C LEU A 184 -18.01 -6.40 2.85
N GLY A 185 -19.09 -6.21 2.08
CA GLY A 185 -20.26 -5.48 2.52
C GLY A 185 -20.03 -3.97 2.63
N MET A 186 -19.01 -3.44 1.96
CA MET A 186 -18.73 -2.00 1.91
C MET A 186 -19.60 -1.37 0.82
N ASP A 187 -20.55 -0.53 1.23
CA ASP A 187 -21.38 0.26 0.32
C ASP A 187 -20.72 1.62 0.10
N ARG A 188 -20.61 2.03 -1.16
CA ARG A 188 -20.13 3.36 -1.54
C ARG A 188 -21.20 4.45 -1.43
N GLY A 189 -22.44 4.09 -1.12
CA GLY A 189 -23.58 5.00 -1.14
C GLY A 189 -23.75 5.67 -2.51
N ASP A 190 -24.30 6.88 -2.53
CA ASP A 190 -24.51 7.69 -3.75
C ASP A 190 -23.20 8.22 -4.39
N LEU A 191 -22.03 7.90 -3.81
CA LEU A 191 -20.70 8.30 -4.30
C LEU A 191 -20.13 7.35 -5.37
N SER A 192 -20.93 6.48 -5.97
CA SER A 192 -20.53 5.66 -7.12
C SER A 192 -20.41 6.53 -8.38
N VAL A 193 -19.44 7.43 -8.41
CA VAL A 193 -18.98 8.04 -9.67
C VAL A 193 -18.23 6.95 -10.41
N ASP A 194 -18.89 6.37 -11.43
CA ASP A 194 -18.18 5.56 -12.42
C ASP A 194 -17.08 6.43 -13.03
N GLY A 195 -15.83 5.94 -13.10
CA GLY A 195 -14.65 6.67 -13.56
C GLY A 195 -14.67 7.13 -15.04
N HIS A 196 -15.83 7.53 -15.52
CA HIS A 196 -16.12 8.25 -16.73
C HIS A 196 -16.98 9.49 -16.37
N ALA A 197 -16.40 10.44 -15.64
CA ALA A 197 -16.98 11.77 -15.60
C ALA A 197 -16.88 12.37 -17.00
N LYS A 198 -17.98 12.28 -17.77
CA LYS A 198 -18.15 13.11 -18.95
C LYS A 198 -18.04 14.55 -18.48
N ALA A 199 -17.05 15.30 -18.99
CA ALA A 199 -16.96 16.72 -18.80
C ALA A 199 -18.33 17.32 -19.21
N SER A 200 -19.10 17.80 -18.25
CA SER A 200 -20.31 18.54 -18.52
C SER A 200 -19.90 19.85 -19.15
N THR A 201 -20.15 19.96 -20.43
CA THR A 201 -20.07 21.20 -21.20
C THR A 201 -21.01 22.21 -20.52
N THR A 202 -20.48 23.19 -19.82
CA THR A 202 -21.22 24.34 -19.34
C THR A 202 -21.80 25.08 -20.54
N GLU A 203 -23.11 25.03 -20.68
CA GLU A 203 -23.84 25.87 -21.63
C GLU A 203 -23.50 27.34 -21.38
N LYS A 204 -23.08 28.03 -22.45
CA LYS A 204 -22.91 29.49 -22.43
C LYS A 204 -24.29 30.14 -22.25
N PRO A 205 -24.42 31.16 -21.42
CA PRO A 205 -25.66 31.92 -21.35
C PRO A 205 -25.91 32.63 -22.68
N ASP A 206 -27.12 32.49 -23.19
CA ASP A 206 -27.65 33.10 -24.41
C ASP A 206 -27.60 34.65 -24.29
N ALA A 207 -26.83 35.26 -25.20
CA ALA A 207 -26.74 36.71 -25.27
C ALA A 207 -28.02 37.25 -25.92
N GLY A 208 -28.86 37.85 -25.10
CA GLY A 208 -30.11 38.46 -25.52
C GLY A 208 -29.94 39.47 -26.65
N LYS A 209 -30.77 39.33 -27.69
CA LYS A 209 -30.89 40.26 -28.81
C LYS A 209 -31.44 41.61 -28.35
N PRO A 210 -30.93 42.76 -28.85
CA PRO A 210 -31.53 44.06 -28.54
C PRO A 210 -32.82 44.24 -29.31
N HIS A 211 -33.87 44.61 -28.61
CA HIS A 211 -35.11 45.11 -29.20
C HIS A 211 -34.91 46.54 -29.72
N VAL A 212 -35.01 46.69 -31.04
CA VAL A 212 -35.20 47.98 -31.70
C VAL A 212 -36.68 48.32 -31.67
N ARG A 213 -37.04 49.46 -31.04
CA ARG A 213 -38.33 50.11 -31.17
C ARG A 213 -38.22 51.17 -32.22
N VAL A 214 -39.08 51.12 -33.22
CA VAL A 214 -39.48 52.23 -34.08
C VAL A 214 -40.61 52.97 -33.39
#